data_810124f6636fe3af8c544a213d62eb9b
#
_entry.id   810124f6636fe3af8c544a213d62eb9b
#
_cell.length_a   1.000
_cell.length_b   1.000
_cell.length_c   1.000
_cell.angle_alpha   90.00
_cell.angle_beta   90.00
_cell.angle_gamma   90.00
#
_symmetry.space_group_name_H-M   'P 1'
#
loop_
_entity.id
_entity.type
_entity.pdbx_description
1 polymer ?
#
loop_
_entity_poly.entity_id
_entity_poly.type
_entity_poly.pdbx_seq_one_letter_code
_entity_poly.pdbx_strand_id
1 'polypeptide(L)'
;MYKRQNLTNAVERLREGVQAYQENPAKIIRDGVIQRFEFSCELAWKTTREFLLDQGFTELNSPKATMRKAFSYGLIDDEQAWIALLNARNQTSHIYDDATAQEIYSQIESEFVSLFDNLIEQLKRG
;
A
#
# COMPACT_ATOMS: atom_id res chain seq x y z
N MET A 1 -0.47 9.39 14.73
CA MET A 1 0.92 9.89 14.86
C MET A 1 1.90 8.73 14.79
N TYR A 2 1.87 7.92 15.81
CA TYR A 2 2.70 6.73 15.92
C TYR A 2 2.63 5.82 14.68
N LYS A 3 1.42 5.51 14.20
CA LYS A 3 1.24 4.63 13.03
C LYS A 3 1.65 5.29 11.71
N ARG A 4 1.54 6.62 11.63
CA ARG A 4 2.00 7.33 10.43
C ARG A 4 3.50 7.16 10.22
N GLN A 5 4.28 7.23 11.31
CA GLN A 5 5.71 7.04 11.20
C GLN A 5 6.05 5.62 10.76
N ASN A 6 5.31 4.63 11.29
CA ASN A 6 5.50 3.25 10.87
C ASN A 6 5.19 3.05 9.39
N LEU A 7 4.14 3.68 8.90
CA LEU A 7 3.78 3.64 7.48
C LEU A 7 4.89 4.26 6.62
N THR A 8 5.37 5.42 7.01
CA THR A 8 6.45 6.10 6.29
C THR A 8 7.68 5.22 6.21
N ASN A 9 8.07 4.61 7.33
CA ASN A 9 9.24 3.72 7.38
C ASN A 9 9.06 2.50 6.50
N ALA A 10 7.86 1.91 6.50
CA ALA A 10 7.58 0.73 5.68
C ALA A 10 7.67 1.06 4.19
N VAL A 11 7.13 2.21 3.78
CA VAL A 11 7.16 2.62 2.38
C VAL A 11 8.59 2.96 1.94
N GLU A 12 9.40 3.53 2.81
CA GLU A 12 10.81 3.77 2.51
C GLU A 12 11.54 2.44 2.27
N ARG A 13 11.28 1.44 3.09
CA ARG A 13 11.87 0.11 2.89
C ARG A 13 11.38 -0.52 1.59
N LEU A 14 10.11 -0.31 1.26
CA LEU A 14 9.58 -0.79 -0.01
C LEU A 14 10.33 -0.14 -1.18
N ARG A 15 10.54 1.15 -1.12
CA ARG A 15 11.28 1.90 -2.15
C ARG A 15 12.70 1.40 -2.29
N GLU A 16 13.38 1.13 -1.18
CA GLU A 16 14.72 0.54 -1.19
C GLU A 16 14.73 -0.81 -1.89
N GLY A 17 13.70 -1.62 -1.63
CA GLY A 17 13.56 -2.92 -2.29
C GLY A 17 13.39 -2.79 -3.79
N VAL A 18 12.56 -1.86 -4.23
CA VAL A 18 12.37 -1.59 -5.66
C VAL A 18 13.69 -1.16 -6.30
N GLN A 19 14.42 -0.28 -5.65
CA GLN A 19 15.72 0.17 -6.15
C GLN A 19 16.72 -0.99 -6.23
N ALA A 20 16.75 -1.85 -5.22
CA ALA A 20 17.62 -3.02 -5.22
C ALA A 20 17.30 -3.95 -6.39
N TYR A 21 16.02 -4.15 -6.68
CA TYR A 21 15.61 -4.98 -7.81
C TYR A 21 16.02 -4.34 -9.14
N GLN A 22 15.90 -3.04 -9.28
CA GLN A 22 16.30 -2.34 -10.51
C GLN A 22 17.80 -2.49 -10.76
N GLU A 23 18.60 -2.52 -9.71
CA GLU A 23 20.05 -2.70 -9.83
C GLU A 23 20.43 -4.16 -10.06
N ASN A 24 19.67 -5.11 -9.51
CA ASN A 24 19.92 -6.54 -9.65
C ASN A 24 18.59 -7.30 -9.68
N PRO A 25 18.01 -7.51 -10.86
CA PRO A 25 16.66 -8.10 -10.99
C PRO A 25 16.65 -9.61 -10.72
N ALA A 26 16.96 -9.99 -9.48
CA ALA A 26 16.90 -11.36 -9.03
C ALA A 26 15.54 -11.67 -8.41
N LYS A 27 15.04 -12.89 -8.61
CA LYS A 27 13.73 -13.31 -8.10
C LYS A 27 13.61 -13.18 -6.59
N ILE A 28 14.69 -13.47 -5.87
CA ILE A 28 14.68 -13.39 -4.41
C ILE A 28 14.49 -11.94 -3.95
N ILE A 29 15.05 -10.98 -4.68
CA ILE A 29 14.86 -9.57 -4.37
C ILE A 29 13.44 -9.15 -4.69
N ARG A 30 12.92 -9.57 -5.85
CA ARG A 30 11.53 -9.32 -6.23
C ARG A 30 10.55 -9.82 -5.15
N ASP A 31 10.77 -11.03 -4.66
CA ASP A 31 9.91 -11.63 -3.65
C ASP A 31 9.99 -10.85 -2.33
N GLY A 32 11.16 -10.33 -2.00
CA GLY A 32 11.32 -9.44 -0.86
C GLY A 32 10.57 -8.12 -1.02
N VAL A 33 10.52 -7.58 -2.24
CA VAL A 33 9.74 -6.37 -2.53
C VAL A 33 8.26 -6.64 -2.30
N ILE A 34 7.77 -7.79 -2.77
CA ILE A 34 6.35 -8.16 -2.58
C ILE A 34 6.03 -8.25 -1.09
N GLN A 35 6.90 -8.84 -0.30
CA GLN A 35 6.69 -8.93 1.15
C GLN A 35 6.63 -7.55 1.80
N ARG A 36 7.51 -6.64 1.40
CA ARG A 36 7.49 -5.26 1.90
C ARG A 36 6.24 -4.51 1.47
N PHE A 37 5.73 -4.82 0.28
CA PHE A 37 4.45 -4.30 -0.19
C PHE A 37 3.30 -4.76 0.69
N GLU A 38 3.25 -6.04 1.04
CA GLU A 38 2.22 -6.57 1.93
C GLU A 38 2.20 -5.84 3.26
N PHE A 39 3.37 -5.62 3.84
CA PHE A 39 3.51 -4.92 5.10
C PHE A 39 3.03 -3.46 4.98
N SER A 40 3.41 -2.79 3.88
CA SER A 40 2.99 -1.41 3.64
C SER A 40 1.48 -1.29 3.49
N CYS A 41 0.84 -2.24 2.81
CA CYS A 41 -0.61 -2.27 2.67
C CYS A 41 -1.31 -2.35 4.01
N GLU A 42 -0.81 -3.22 4.89
CA GLU A 42 -1.40 -3.43 6.20
C GLU A 42 -1.35 -2.14 7.02
N LEU A 43 -0.20 -1.48 7.01
CA LEU A 43 -0.05 -0.21 7.72
C LEU A 43 -0.86 0.91 7.08
N ALA A 44 -0.95 0.91 5.75
CA ALA A 44 -1.68 1.97 5.04
C ALA A 44 -3.16 2.00 5.44
N TRP A 45 -3.84 0.85 5.35
CA TRP A 45 -5.27 0.87 5.65
C TRP A 45 -5.54 1.02 7.15
N LYS A 46 -4.69 0.48 8.02
CA LYS A 46 -4.87 0.63 9.47
C LYS A 46 -4.64 2.07 9.92
N THR A 47 -3.63 2.73 9.38
CA THR A 47 -3.36 4.14 9.68
C THR A 47 -4.49 5.02 9.19
N THR A 48 -4.98 4.76 7.98
CA THR A 48 -6.11 5.49 7.40
C THR A 48 -7.37 5.29 8.24
N ARG A 49 -7.63 4.06 8.67
CA ARG A 49 -8.77 3.74 9.54
C ARG A 49 -8.71 4.55 10.82
N GLU A 50 -7.55 4.59 11.45
CA GLU A 50 -7.38 5.33 12.69
C GLU A 50 -7.64 6.83 12.48
N PHE A 51 -7.12 7.39 11.39
CA PHE A 51 -7.38 8.78 11.06
C PHE A 51 -8.88 9.04 10.90
N LEU A 52 -9.58 8.19 10.17
CA LEU A 52 -11.02 8.36 9.90
C LEU A 52 -11.84 8.18 11.17
N LEU A 53 -11.46 7.26 12.05
CA LEU A 53 -12.13 7.10 13.33
C LEU A 53 -12.00 8.38 14.17
N ASP A 54 -10.84 9.02 14.15
CA ASP A 54 -10.62 10.29 14.83
C ASP A 54 -11.49 11.41 14.25
N GLN A 55 -11.86 11.31 12.99
CA GLN A 55 -12.76 12.27 12.33
C GLN A 55 -14.24 11.97 12.62
N GLY A 56 -14.53 10.91 13.36
CA GLY A 56 -15.90 10.59 13.74
C GLY A 56 -16.59 9.54 12.88
N PHE A 57 -15.90 8.98 11.90
CA PHE A 57 -16.50 7.93 11.07
C PHE A 57 -16.47 6.59 11.78
N THR A 58 -17.41 5.71 11.41
CA THR A 58 -17.54 4.38 12.00
C THR A 58 -17.74 3.35 10.88
N GLU A 59 -17.84 2.08 11.26
CA GLU A 59 -18.10 0.99 10.33
C GLU A 59 -16.99 0.80 9.30
N LEU A 60 -15.74 1.01 9.73
CA LEU A 60 -14.57 0.84 8.89
C LEU A 60 -13.99 -0.56 9.15
N ASN A 61 -14.74 -1.59 8.73
CA ASN A 61 -14.50 -2.96 9.14
C ASN A 61 -13.61 -3.77 8.20
N SER A 62 -13.20 -3.18 7.08
CA SER A 62 -12.34 -3.85 6.11
C SER A 62 -11.44 -2.83 5.42
N PRO A 63 -10.35 -3.30 4.81
CA PRO A 63 -9.50 -2.39 4.03
C PRO A 63 -10.28 -1.66 2.93
N LYS A 64 -11.11 -2.37 2.17
CA LYS A 64 -11.88 -1.75 1.08
C LYS A 64 -12.87 -0.72 1.59
N ALA A 65 -13.62 -1.05 2.65
CA ALA A 65 -14.56 -0.10 3.24
C ALA A 65 -13.85 1.16 3.73
N THR A 66 -12.68 0.98 4.35
CA THR A 66 -11.87 2.07 4.85
C THR A 66 -11.41 2.98 3.70
N MET A 67 -10.89 2.40 2.62
CA MET A 67 -10.38 3.22 1.51
C MET A 67 -11.49 3.88 0.73
N ARG A 68 -12.67 3.28 0.65
CA ARG A 68 -13.84 3.94 0.05
C ARG A 68 -14.27 5.15 0.87
N LYS A 69 -14.24 5.05 2.18
CA LYS A 69 -14.53 6.18 3.06
C LYS A 69 -13.45 7.26 2.93
N ALA A 70 -12.19 6.86 2.80
CA ALA A 70 -11.09 7.79 2.58
C ALA A 70 -11.30 8.58 1.30
N PHE A 71 -11.79 7.93 0.25
CA PHE A 71 -12.11 8.61 -1.01
C PHE A 71 -13.24 9.63 -0.80
N SER A 72 -14.32 9.23 -0.14
CA SER A 72 -15.44 10.12 0.16
C SER A 72 -15.01 11.34 0.98
N TYR A 73 -14.12 11.14 1.91
CA TYR A 73 -13.60 12.22 2.77
C TYR A 73 -12.66 13.15 2.01
N GLY A 74 -12.04 12.67 0.94
CA GLY A 74 -11.07 13.46 0.19
C GLY A 74 -9.62 13.18 0.54
N LEU A 75 -9.37 12.12 1.32
CA LEU A 75 -8.01 11.75 1.72
C LEU A 75 -7.25 11.10 0.57
N ILE A 76 -7.94 10.39 -0.29
CA ILE A 76 -7.38 9.82 -1.53
C ILE A 76 -8.24 10.30 -2.70
N ASP A 77 -7.65 10.37 -3.89
CA ASP A 77 -8.31 10.90 -5.07
C ASP A 77 -8.54 9.87 -6.18
N ASP A 78 -8.09 8.63 -5.99
CA ASP A 78 -8.27 7.56 -6.97
C ASP A 78 -8.71 6.28 -6.29
N GLU A 79 -10.02 6.15 -6.11
CA GLU A 79 -10.61 4.98 -5.45
C GLU A 79 -10.27 3.69 -6.19
N GLN A 80 -10.37 3.70 -7.53
CA GLN A 80 -10.15 2.49 -8.31
C GLN A 80 -8.72 2.00 -8.20
N ALA A 81 -7.75 2.92 -8.18
CA ALA A 81 -6.36 2.54 -8.00
C ALA A 81 -6.13 1.87 -6.64
N TRP A 82 -6.75 2.39 -5.59
CA TRP A 82 -6.64 1.78 -4.27
C TRP A 82 -7.32 0.43 -4.18
N ILE A 83 -8.45 0.24 -4.85
CA ILE A 83 -9.11 -1.07 -4.92
C ILE A 83 -8.20 -2.06 -5.64
N ALA A 84 -7.55 -1.64 -6.74
CA ALA A 84 -6.60 -2.47 -7.46
C ALA A 84 -5.40 -2.86 -6.57
N LEU A 85 -4.89 -1.91 -5.78
CA LEU A 85 -3.82 -2.17 -4.83
C LEU A 85 -4.22 -3.22 -3.80
N LEU A 86 -5.41 -3.08 -3.23
CA LEU A 86 -5.91 -4.03 -2.24
C LEU A 86 -6.16 -5.40 -2.84
N ASN A 87 -6.65 -5.46 -4.08
CA ASN A 87 -6.82 -6.74 -4.78
C ASN A 87 -5.48 -7.41 -5.04
N ALA A 88 -4.46 -6.64 -5.43
CA ALA A 88 -3.11 -7.17 -5.61
C ALA A 88 -2.56 -7.73 -4.29
N ARG A 89 -2.79 -7.01 -3.17
CA ARG A 89 -2.40 -7.50 -1.84
C ARG A 89 -3.04 -8.85 -1.54
N ASN A 90 -4.32 -9.00 -1.87
CA ASN A 90 -5.01 -10.28 -1.65
C ASN A 90 -4.41 -11.39 -2.51
N GLN A 91 -3.99 -11.08 -3.73
CA GLN A 91 -3.35 -12.05 -4.61
C GLN A 91 -2.00 -12.53 -4.10
N THR A 92 -1.28 -11.72 -3.30
CA THR A 92 0.05 -12.11 -2.83
C THR A 92 0.04 -13.39 -2.01
N SER A 93 -1.10 -13.75 -1.42
CA SER A 93 -1.27 -15.01 -0.69
C SER A 93 -1.38 -16.23 -1.61
N HIS A 94 -1.53 -16.02 -2.91
CA HIS A 94 -1.82 -17.06 -3.89
C HIS A 94 -0.88 -16.99 -5.10
N ILE A 95 0.37 -16.60 -4.87
CA ILE A 95 1.37 -16.55 -5.95
C ILE A 95 1.98 -17.93 -6.11
N TYR A 96 1.67 -18.58 -7.22
CA TYR A 96 2.18 -19.92 -7.51
C TYR A 96 3.16 -19.97 -8.68
N ASP A 97 3.34 -18.85 -9.40
CA ASP A 97 4.22 -18.81 -10.55
C ASP A 97 4.94 -17.46 -10.68
N ASP A 98 6.02 -17.47 -11.45
CA ASP A 98 6.83 -16.27 -11.64
C ASP A 98 6.10 -15.17 -12.43
N ALA A 99 5.22 -15.54 -13.35
CA ALA A 99 4.50 -14.57 -14.15
C ALA A 99 3.60 -13.68 -13.28
N THR A 100 2.87 -14.30 -12.34
CA THR A 100 2.02 -13.56 -11.41
C THR A 100 2.85 -12.68 -10.49
N ALA A 101 3.95 -13.22 -9.96
CA ALA A 101 4.84 -12.45 -9.10
C ALA A 101 5.41 -11.23 -9.84
N GLN A 102 5.82 -11.42 -11.09
CA GLN A 102 6.39 -10.34 -11.89
C GLN A 102 5.35 -9.26 -12.20
N GLU A 103 4.12 -9.67 -12.47
CA GLU A 103 3.03 -8.73 -12.72
C GLU A 103 2.75 -7.86 -11.50
N ILE A 104 2.68 -8.49 -10.32
CA ILE A 104 2.46 -7.75 -9.08
C ILE A 104 3.63 -6.79 -8.82
N TYR A 105 4.87 -7.26 -9.01
CA TYR A 105 6.03 -6.40 -8.85
C TYR A 105 5.95 -5.18 -9.77
N SER A 106 5.57 -5.39 -11.03
CA SER A 106 5.48 -4.29 -12.00
C SER A 106 4.44 -3.26 -11.57
N GLN A 107 3.32 -3.69 -11.02
CA GLN A 107 2.31 -2.78 -10.50
C GLN A 107 2.82 -2.00 -9.28
N ILE A 108 3.58 -2.66 -8.40
CA ILE A 108 4.17 -2.00 -7.25
C ILE A 108 5.07 -0.86 -7.72
N GLU A 109 5.97 -1.16 -8.64
CA GLU A 109 6.94 -0.20 -9.15
C GLU A 109 6.27 0.97 -9.88
N SER A 110 5.32 0.67 -10.75
CA SER A 110 4.74 1.68 -11.65
C SER A 110 3.60 2.48 -11.02
N GLU A 111 2.89 1.93 -10.03
CA GLU A 111 1.69 2.55 -9.52
C GLU A 111 1.61 2.63 -7.99
N PHE A 112 1.84 1.52 -7.31
CA PHE A 112 1.46 1.42 -5.89
C PHE A 112 2.33 2.24 -4.95
N VAL A 113 3.63 2.34 -5.24
CA VAL A 113 4.52 3.18 -4.42
C VAL A 113 4.02 4.63 -4.43
N SER A 114 3.59 5.13 -5.58
CA SER A 114 3.05 6.49 -5.70
C SER A 114 1.77 6.67 -4.89
N LEU A 115 0.90 5.66 -4.87
CA LEU A 115 -0.32 5.72 -4.07
C LEU A 115 0.00 5.84 -2.59
N PHE A 116 0.97 5.08 -2.10
CA PHE A 116 1.41 5.19 -0.71
C PHE A 116 1.97 6.57 -0.40
N ASP A 117 2.80 7.11 -1.30
CA ASP A 117 3.39 8.43 -1.11
C ASP A 117 2.31 9.51 -1.02
N ASN A 118 1.31 9.44 -1.89
CA ASN A 118 0.19 10.40 -1.88
C ASN A 118 -0.61 10.29 -0.59
N LEU A 119 -0.88 9.08 -0.14
CA LEU A 119 -1.60 8.86 1.11
C LEU A 119 -0.85 9.45 2.30
N ILE A 120 0.45 9.17 2.38
CA ILE A 120 1.28 9.69 3.47
C ILE A 120 1.23 11.22 3.49
N GLU A 121 1.33 11.85 2.32
CA GLU A 121 1.29 13.30 2.20
C GLU A 121 -0.03 13.86 2.72
N GLN A 122 -1.16 13.24 2.36
CA GLN A 122 -2.47 13.68 2.81
C GLN A 122 -2.67 13.47 4.31
N LEU A 123 -2.16 12.35 4.84
CA LEU A 123 -2.23 12.08 6.27
C LEU A 123 -1.45 13.12 7.09
N LYS A 124 -0.34 13.62 6.56
CA LYS A 124 0.44 14.67 7.22
C LYS A 124 -0.32 15.98 7.29
N ARG A 125 -1.14 16.28 6.28
CA ARG A 125 -1.94 17.49 6.23
C ARG A 125 -3.16 17.44 7.13
N GLY A 126 -3.68 16.24 7.31
CA GLY A 126 -4.85 16.01 8.15
C GLY A 126 -4.50 15.94 9.60
#